data_4bc71a93c3be18a2583e6d064092a9f2
#
_entry.id   4bc71a93c3be18a2583e6d064092a9f2
#
_cell.length_a   1.000
_cell.length_b   1.000
_cell.length_c   1.000
_cell.angle_alpha   90.00
_cell.angle_beta   90.00
_cell.angle_gamma   90.00
#
_symmetry.space_group_name_H-M   'P 1'
#
loop_
_entity.id
_entity.type
_entity.pdbx_description
1 polymer ?
#
loop_
_entity_poly.entity_id
_entity_poly.type
_entity_poly.pdbx_seq_one_letter_code
_entity_poly.pdbx_strand_id
1 'polypeptide(L)'
;MRQLILALAICAVALFAQDAPHPPVGAGPKNLKVLKATEVRAAMGMATSGLGVTCTECHAADMSSDEKPMKLTARMMFQMTQEINAKFPDGKMHVTCYSCHRGTKEPLMAAPKA
;
A
#
# COMPACT_ATOMS: atom_id res chain seq x y z
N MET A 1 17.29 -60.04 30.65
CA MET A 1 16.24 -59.04 30.45
C MET A 1 16.87 -57.65 30.52
N ARG A 2 17.16 -57.06 29.38
CA ARG A 2 17.71 -55.71 29.25
C ARG A 2 16.65 -54.82 28.69
N GLN A 3 16.12 -53.92 29.49
CA GLN A 3 15.17 -52.91 29.05
C GLN A 3 15.91 -51.79 28.32
N LEU A 4 15.61 -51.64 27.03
CA LEU A 4 16.02 -50.46 26.24
C LEU A 4 15.03 -49.32 26.53
N ILE A 5 15.52 -48.27 27.18
CA ILE A 5 14.79 -47.01 27.35
C ILE A 5 15.06 -46.18 26.10
N LEU A 6 14.07 -46.07 25.22
CA LEU A 6 14.13 -45.14 24.10
C LEU A 6 13.79 -43.74 24.63
N ALA A 7 14.78 -42.86 24.69
CA ALA A 7 14.58 -41.45 24.96
C ALA A 7 14.15 -40.75 23.68
N LEU A 8 12.86 -40.39 23.59
CA LEU A 8 12.35 -39.49 22.55
C LEU A 8 12.80 -38.07 22.89
N ALA A 9 13.79 -37.55 22.16
CA ALA A 9 14.12 -36.13 22.17
C ALA A 9 13.10 -35.36 21.30
N ILE A 10 12.16 -34.67 21.95
CA ILE A 10 11.24 -33.77 21.31
C ILE A 10 12.01 -32.47 21.06
N CYS A 11 12.44 -32.24 19.80
CA CYS A 11 12.94 -30.96 19.34
C CYS A 11 11.77 -29.97 19.26
N ALA A 12 11.58 -29.15 20.28
CA ALA A 12 10.71 -27.97 20.22
C ALA A 12 11.39 -26.92 19.34
N VAL A 13 10.98 -26.85 18.08
CA VAL A 13 11.34 -25.73 17.22
C VAL A 13 10.50 -24.53 17.66
N ALA A 14 11.10 -23.64 18.45
CA ALA A 14 10.51 -22.35 18.75
C ALA A 14 10.53 -21.51 17.48
N LEU A 15 9.37 -21.37 16.83
CA LEU A 15 9.14 -20.37 15.81
C LEU A 15 9.18 -18.99 16.48
N PHE A 16 10.35 -18.36 16.44
CA PHE A 16 10.42 -16.92 16.72
C PHE A 16 9.75 -16.19 15.57
N ALA A 17 8.48 -15.87 15.75
CA ALA A 17 7.84 -14.84 14.94
C ALA A 17 8.61 -13.54 15.22
N GLN A 18 9.43 -13.10 14.27
CA GLN A 18 10.09 -11.82 14.33
C GLN A 18 9.01 -10.76 14.11
N ASP A 19 8.50 -10.22 15.22
CA ASP A 19 7.74 -8.99 15.19
C ASP A 19 8.62 -7.90 14.56
N ALA A 20 8.33 -7.57 13.30
CA ALA A 20 8.90 -6.37 12.71
C ALA A 20 8.50 -5.19 13.62
N PRO A 21 9.41 -4.24 13.90
CA PRO A 21 9.10 -3.13 14.79
C PRO A 21 7.92 -2.36 14.23
N HIS A 22 6.76 -2.52 14.87
CA HIS A 22 5.61 -1.70 14.57
C HIS A 22 5.91 -0.26 14.99
N PRO A 23 5.62 0.73 14.14
CA PRO A 23 5.75 2.13 14.54
C PRO A 23 4.91 2.36 15.81
N PRO A 24 5.38 3.22 16.74
CA PRO A 24 4.69 3.45 17.99
C PRO A 24 3.23 3.83 17.78
N VAL A 25 2.34 3.12 18.48
CA VAL A 25 0.90 3.38 18.49
C VAL A 25 0.71 4.82 18.95
N GLY A 26 0.31 5.72 18.04
CA GLY A 26 0.06 7.13 18.34
C GLY A 26 0.68 8.13 17.35
N ALA A 27 1.67 7.75 16.54
CA ALA A 27 2.16 8.60 15.47
C ALA A 27 1.30 8.41 14.22
N GLY A 28 0.30 9.25 14.04
CA GLY A 28 -0.50 9.31 12.81
C GLY A 28 0.36 9.60 11.57
N PRO A 29 -0.21 9.50 10.37
CA PRO A 29 0.52 9.77 9.13
C PRO A 29 1.04 11.21 9.12
N LYS A 30 2.27 11.40 8.65
CA LYS A 30 2.97 12.69 8.61
C LYS A 30 3.14 13.16 7.18
N ASN A 31 3.42 14.46 7.03
CA ASN A 31 3.69 15.12 5.73
C ASN A 31 2.55 14.95 4.71
N LEU A 32 1.31 15.01 5.17
CA LEU A 32 0.13 14.96 4.32
C LEU A 32 -0.06 16.28 3.60
N LYS A 33 -0.22 16.25 2.28
CA LYS A 33 -0.44 17.43 1.43
C LYS A 33 -1.79 17.39 0.70
N VAL A 34 -2.31 16.20 0.42
CA VAL A 34 -3.52 16.00 -0.39
C VAL A 34 -4.57 15.19 0.34
N LEU A 35 -4.16 14.14 1.04
CA LEU A 35 -5.04 13.21 1.75
C LEU A 35 -5.25 13.64 3.20
N LYS A 36 -6.44 13.39 3.73
CA LYS A 36 -6.70 13.46 5.17
C LYS A 36 -6.17 12.21 5.86
N ALA A 37 -5.79 12.34 7.14
CA ALA A 37 -5.23 11.23 7.90
C ALA A 37 -6.13 9.98 7.91
N THR A 38 -7.45 10.17 7.97
CA THR A 38 -8.45 9.10 7.95
C THR A 38 -8.59 8.39 6.61
N GLU A 39 -8.12 9.01 5.53
CA GLU A 39 -8.24 8.49 4.16
C GLU A 39 -7.00 7.71 3.70
N VAL A 40 -5.86 7.93 4.35
CA VAL A 40 -4.54 7.44 3.90
C VAL A 40 -4.54 5.93 3.64
N ARG A 41 -5.06 5.14 4.58
CA ARG A 41 -5.04 3.68 4.46
C ARG A 41 -5.82 3.19 3.23
N ALA A 42 -7.01 3.71 3.04
CA ALA A 42 -7.85 3.35 1.90
C ALA A 42 -7.24 3.83 0.58
N ALA A 43 -6.71 5.06 0.57
CA ALA A 43 -6.05 5.64 -0.61
C ALA A 43 -4.81 4.85 -1.03
N MET A 44 -3.96 4.40 -0.07
CA MET A 44 -2.80 3.57 -0.38
C MET A 44 -3.21 2.20 -0.93
N GLY A 45 -4.27 1.58 -0.39
CA GLY A 45 -4.83 0.34 -0.93
C GLY A 45 -5.34 0.50 -2.37
N MET A 46 -6.05 1.59 -2.66
CA MET A 46 -6.51 1.89 -4.02
C MET A 46 -5.34 2.17 -4.99
N ALA A 47 -4.31 2.86 -4.54
CA ALA A 47 -3.14 3.15 -5.37
C ALA A 47 -2.36 1.87 -5.69
N THR A 48 -2.02 1.05 -4.70
CA THR A 48 -1.24 -0.18 -4.92
C THR A 48 -1.99 -1.17 -5.81
N SER A 49 -3.29 -1.40 -5.57
CA SER A 49 -4.10 -2.30 -6.39
C SER A 49 -4.40 -1.71 -7.78
N GLY A 50 -4.68 -0.42 -7.86
CA GLY A 50 -5.00 0.25 -9.12
C GLY A 50 -3.81 0.34 -10.08
N LEU A 51 -2.59 0.43 -9.55
CA LEU A 51 -1.35 0.52 -10.34
C LEU A 51 -0.59 -0.81 -10.42
N GLY A 52 -0.94 -1.83 -9.63
CA GLY A 52 -0.19 -3.09 -9.58
C GLY A 52 1.22 -2.94 -9.02
N VAL A 53 1.43 -2.02 -8.07
CA VAL A 53 2.73 -1.71 -7.47
C VAL A 53 2.73 -1.97 -5.97
N THR A 54 3.92 -1.96 -5.38
CA THR A 54 4.10 -2.06 -3.92
C THR A 54 4.37 -0.69 -3.30
N CYS A 55 4.33 -0.62 -1.97
CA CYS A 55 4.56 0.62 -1.22
C CYS A 55 5.91 1.27 -1.55
N THR A 56 6.93 0.47 -1.81
CA THR A 56 8.30 0.92 -2.10
C THR A 56 8.45 1.62 -3.44
N GLU A 57 7.46 1.55 -4.31
CA GLU A 57 7.45 2.32 -5.55
C GLU A 57 7.43 3.84 -5.26
N CYS A 58 6.63 4.26 -4.28
CA CYS A 58 6.43 5.67 -3.94
C CYS A 58 7.07 6.06 -2.60
N HIS A 59 7.33 5.11 -1.72
CA HIS A 59 7.84 5.38 -0.37
C HIS A 59 9.25 4.84 -0.16
N ALA A 60 10.09 5.64 0.51
CA ALA A 60 11.33 5.22 1.12
C ALA A 60 11.05 4.53 2.48
N ALA A 61 12.09 4.16 3.22
CA ALA A 61 11.96 3.58 4.56
C ALA A 61 11.17 4.49 5.52
N ASP A 62 11.42 5.80 5.46
CA ASP A 62 10.54 6.80 6.07
C ASP A 62 9.38 7.11 5.14
N MET A 63 8.20 6.62 5.47
CA MET A 63 6.97 6.84 4.71
C MET A 63 6.61 8.32 4.54
N SER A 64 7.08 9.20 5.41
CA SER A 64 6.84 10.64 5.34
C SER A 64 7.80 11.38 4.41
N SER A 65 8.94 10.77 4.06
CA SER A 65 9.95 11.36 3.19
C SER A 65 9.43 11.62 1.77
N ASP A 66 9.86 12.71 1.19
CA ASP A 66 9.58 13.10 -0.21
C ASP A 66 10.77 12.79 -1.15
N GLU A 67 11.70 11.95 -0.70
CA GLU A 67 12.90 11.64 -1.47
C GLU A 67 12.61 10.92 -2.79
N LYS A 68 11.50 10.16 -2.87
CA LYS A 68 11.10 9.48 -4.10
C LYS A 68 10.21 10.35 -4.99
N PRO A 69 10.63 10.65 -6.22
CA PRO A 69 9.86 11.47 -7.17
C PRO A 69 8.44 10.91 -7.42
N MET A 70 8.30 9.57 -7.40
CA MET A 70 7.01 8.90 -7.59
C MET A 70 5.96 9.30 -6.55
N LYS A 71 6.38 9.64 -5.33
CA LYS A 71 5.47 10.13 -4.29
C LYS A 71 4.84 11.48 -4.66
N LEU A 72 5.62 12.36 -5.28
CA LEU A 72 5.12 13.66 -5.76
C LEU A 72 4.14 13.47 -6.92
N THR A 73 4.47 12.58 -7.86
CA THR A 73 3.56 12.20 -8.94
C THR A 73 2.26 11.61 -8.40
N ALA A 74 2.33 10.74 -7.40
CA ALA A 74 1.15 10.15 -6.77
C ALA A 74 0.25 11.21 -6.11
N ARG A 75 0.83 12.23 -5.46
CA ARG A 75 0.04 13.36 -4.91
C ARG A 75 -0.74 14.09 -6.00
N MET A 76 -0.10 14.38 -7.13
CA MET A 76 -0.77 15.00 -8.28
C MET A 76 -1.91 14.12 -8.81
N MET A 77 -1.69 12.80 -8.90
CA MET A 77 -2.72 11.84 -9.33
C MET A 77 -3.89 11.76 -8.36
N PHE A 78 -3.65 11.76 -7.05
CA PHE A 78 -4.71 11.82 -6.04
C PHE A 78 -5.53 13.10 -6.17
N GLN A 79 -4.88 14.26 -6.32
CA GLN A 79 -5.56 15.53 -6.50
C GLN A 79 -6.43 15.52 -7.77
N MET A 80 -5.89 15.07 -8.89
CA MET A 80 -6.64 14.96 -10.16
C MET A 80 -7.86 14.04 -10.01
N THR A 81 -7.71 12.89 -9.34
CA THR A 81 -8.82 11.96 -9.09
C THR A 81 -9.90 12.61 -8.22
N GLN A 82 -9.51 13.36 -7.19
CA GLN A 82 -10.44 14.12 -6.34
C GLN A 82 -11.18 15.20 -7.15
N GLU A 83 -10.48 15.94 -7.99
CA GLU A 83 -11.06 16.98 -8.85
C GLU A 83 -12.07 16.41 -9.86
N ILE A 84 -11.78 15.25 -10.44
CA ILE A 84 -12.72 14.56 -11.34
C ILE A 84 -13.97 14.13 -10.57
N ASN A 85 -13.80 13.48 -9.42
CA ASN A 85 -14.92 13.01 -8.61
C ASN A 85 -15.78 14.16 -8.07
N ALA A 86 -15.19 15.32 -7.79
CA ALA A 86 -15.91 16.52 -7.33
C ALA A 86 -16.86 17.10 -8.39
N LYS A 87 -16.72 16.73 -9.66
CA LYS A 87 -17.64 17.17 -10.73
C LYS A 87 -18.96 16.40 -10.74
N PHE A 88 -19.05 15.27 -10.03
CA PHE A 88 -20.28 14.51 -9.91
C PHE A 88 -21.12 15.05 -8.74
N PRO A 89 -22.40 15.40 -8.96
CA PRO A 89 -23.23 16.10 -7.96
C PRO A 89 -23.70 15.18 -6.81
N ASP A 90 -23.54 13.88 -6.94
CA ASP A 90 -24.03 12.90 -5.96
C ASP A 90 -23.06 12.65 -4.79
N GLY A 91 -21.87 13.28 -4.80
CA GLY A 91 -20.85 13.13 -3.77
C GLY A 91 -20.20 11.74 -3.70
N LYS A 92 -20.40 10.89 -4.69
CA LYS A 92 -19.84 9.55 -4.75
C LYS A 92 -18.54 9.49 -5.53
N MET A 93 -17.76 8.44 -5.28
CA MET A 93 -16.58 8.15 -6.07
C MET A 93 -16.97 7.40 -7.35
N HIS A 94 -16.69 7.99 -8.49
CA HIS A 94 -16.93 7.43 -9.83
C HIS A 94 -15.65 7.00 -10.54
N VAL A 95 -14.52 7.61 -10.16
CA VAL A 95 -13.22 7.37 -10.77
C VAL A 95 -12.22 7.02 -9.67
N THR A 96 -11.47 5.97 -9.88
CA THR A 96 -10.38 5.50 -9.00
C THR A 96 -9.07 5.40 -9.77
N CYS A 97 -7.97 5.08 -9.08
CA CYS A 97 -6.68 4.80 -9.74
C CYS A 97 -6.83 3.73 -10.83
N TYR A 98 -7.60 2.68 -10.54
CA TYR A 98 -7.84 1.58 -11.47
C TYR A 98 -8.58 2.00 -12.75
N SER A 99 -9.42 3.03 -12.70
CA SER A 99 -10.19 3.50 -13.87
C SER A 99 -9.29 3.88 -15.05
N CYS A 100 -8.10 4.41 -14.77
CA CYS A 100 -7.10 4.79 -15.77
C CYS A 100 -5.95 3.80 -15.88
N HIS A 101 -5.45 3.31 -14.74
CA HIS A 101 -4.24 2.47 -14.68
C HIS A 101 -4.50 0.99 -14.94
N ARG A 102 -5.69 0.49 -14.62
CA ARG A 102 -6.11 -0.90 -14.93
C ARG A 102 -5.17 -1.98 -14.37
N GLY A 103 -4.54 -1.72 -13.21
CA GLY A 103 -3.61 -2.62 -12.58
C GLY A 103 -2.17 -2.53 -13.10
N THR A 104 -1.82 -1.49 -13.85
CA THR A 104 -0.48 -1.21 -14.33
C THR A 104 -0.02 0.19 -13.94
N LYS A 105 1.27 0.34 -13.66
CA LYS A 105 1.83 1.63 -13.26
C LYS A 105 1.61 2.73 -14.30
N GLU A 106 1.68 2.38 -15.57
CA GLU A 106 1.43 3.29 -16.67
C GLU A 106 0.08 2.98 -17.31
N PRO A 107 -0.80 3.98 -17.49
CA PRO A 107 -2.07 3.77 -18.14
C PRO A 107 -1.89 3.41 -19.61
N LEU A 108 -2.78 2.59 -20.14
CA LEU A 108 -2.80 2.28 -21.56
C LEU A 108 -3.22 3.53 -22.35
N MET A 109 -2.42 3.91 -23.34
CA MET A 109 -2.69 5.05 -24.20
C MET A 109 -3.58 4.68 -25.41
N ALA A 110 -3.80 3.40 -25.65
CA ALA A 110 -4.65 2.87 -26.70
C ALA A 110 -5.22 1.52 -26.27
N ALA A 111 -6.30 1.10 -26.93
CA ALA A 111 -6.84 -0.23 -26.74
C ALA A 111 -5.80 -1.30 -27.10
N PRO A 112 -5.74 -2.44 -26.37
CA PRO A 112 -4.92 -3.56 -26.77
C PRO A 112 -5.30 -4.00 -28.21
N LYS A 113 -4.28 -4.29 -29.02
CA LYS A 113 -4.56 -4.88 -30.35
C LYS A 113 -5.17 -6.26 -30.14
N ALA A 114 -6.24 -6.54 -30.84
CA ALA A 114 -6.85 -7.86 -30.87
C ALA A 114 -5.89 -8.92 -31.44
#